data_b94ea2909c52dfdb3e9f8d23484613cc
#
_entry.id   b94ea2909c52dfdb3e9f8d23484613cc
#
_cell.length_a   1.000
_cell.length_b   1.000
_cell.length_c   1.000
_cell.angle_alpha   90.00
_cell.angle_beta   90.00
_cell.angle_gamma   90.00
#
_symmetry.space_group_name_H-M   'P 1'
#
loop_
_entity.id
_entity.type
_entity.pdbx_description
1 polymer ?
#
loop_
_entity_poly.entity_id
_entity_poly.type
_entity_poly.pdbx_seq_one_letter_code
_entity_poly.pdbx_strand_id
1 'polypeptide(L)' 'MEITKNTIIGDILDADFETAKYFLEIGMHCLGCPHSRGESIEAACDVHGTDADLLVEKINAFLANK' A
#
# COMPACT_ATOMS: atom_id res chain seq x y z
N MET A 1 -12.81 3.09 3.20
CA MET A 1 -12.05 1.82 3.22
C MET A 1 -11.07 1.82 4.37
N GLU A 2 -11.14 0.82 5.22
CA GLU A 2 -10.20 0.68 6.31
C GLU A 2 -9.02 -0.18 5.86
N ILE A 3 -7.81 0.35 6.02
CA ILE A 3 -6.59 -0.32 5.59
C ILE A 3 -5.96 -1.05 6.77
N THR A 4 -5.56 -2.30 6.53
CA THR A 4 -4.82 -3.10 7.51
C THR A 4 -3.58 -3.69 6.83
N LYS A 5 -2.73 -4.35 7.61
CA LYS A 5 -1.56 -5.02 7.07
C LYS A 5 -1.91 -6.10 6.05
N ASN A 6 -3.10 -6.66 6.17
CA ASN A 6 -3.56 -7.74 5.30
C ASN A 6 -4.30 -7.25 4.06
N THR A 7 -4.53 -5.93 3.94
CA THR A 7 -5.21 -5.37 2.78
C THR A 7 -4.34 -5.54 1.54
N ILE A 8 -4.95 -5.96 0.44
CA ILE A 8 -4.25 -6.17 -0.82
C ILE A 8 -3.98 -4.83 -1.50
N ILE A 9 -2.76 -4.63 -1.94
CA ILE A 9 -2.32 -3.37 -2.55
C ILE A 9 -3.17 -2.99 -3.76
N GLY A 10 -3.49 -3.95 -4.62
CA GLY A 10 -4.33 -3.68 -5.78
C GLY A 10 -5.68 -3.12 -5.42
N ASP A 11 -6.28 -3.60 -4.33
CA ASP A 11 -7.57 -3.10 -3.87
C ASP A 11 -7.47 -1.65 -3.42
N ILE A 12 -6.36 -1.29 -2.78
CA ILE A 12 -6.13 0.08 -2.33
C ILE A 12 -5.96 1.01 -3.54
N LEU A 13 -5.17 0.60 -4.51
CA LEU A 13 -4.92 1.39 -5.71
C LEU A 13 -6.18 1.58 -6.54
N ASP A 14 -7.03 0.56 -6.60
CA ASP A 14 -8.29 0.65 -7.32
C ASP A 14 -9.29 1.56 -6.60
N ALA A 15 -9.24 1.60 -5.28
CA ALA A 15 -10.11 2.49 -4.50
C ALA A 15 -9.67 3.94 -4.63
N ASP A 16 -8.35 4.19 -4.61
CA ASP A 16 -7.81 5.55 -4.74
C ASP A 16 -6.36 5.46 -5.23
N PHE A 17 -6.16 5.72 -6.50
CA PHE A 17 -4.84 5.61 -7.12
C PHE A 17 -3.82 6.62 -6.58
N GLU A 18 -4.26 7.68 -5.94
CA GLU A 18 -3.33 8.64 -5.33
C GLU A 18 -2.49 8.00 -4.22
N THR A 19 -2.96 6.88 -3.65
CA THR A 19 -2.18 6.14 -2.65
C THR A 19 -0.91 5.53 -3.23
N ALA A 20 -0.78 5.47 -4.55
CA ALA A 20 0.42 4.93 -5.20
C ALA A 20 1.70 5.61 -4.71
N LYS A 21 1.65 6.89 -4.37
CA LYS A 21 2.83 7.62 -3.89
C LYS A 21 3.44 6.99 -2.63
N TYR A 22 2.62 6.41 -1.77
CA TYR A 22 3.11 5.77 -0.55
C TYR A 22 3.87 4.49 -0.86
N PHE A 23 3.42 3.74 -1.85
CA PHE A 23 4.10 2.52 -2.25
C PHE A 23 5.40 2.82 -3.00
N LEU A 24 5.41 3.91 -3.78
CA LEU A 24 6.64 4.34 -4.45
C LEU A 24 7.71 4.76 -3.44
N GLU A 25 7.30 5.37 -2.33
CA GLU A 25 8.23 5.78 -1.27
C GLU A 25 8.99 4.62 -0.66
N ILE A 26 8.38 3.44 -0.58
CA ILE A 26 9.05 2.27 -0.01
C ILE A 26 9.82 1.46 -1.05
N GLY A 27 9.87 1.93 -2.28
CA GLY A 27 10.69 1.31 -3.32
C GLY A 27 9.93 0.42 -4.28
N MET A 28 8.61 0.39 -4.23
CA MET A 28 7.81 -0.41 -5.17
C MET A 28 7.66 0.35 -6.49
N HIS A 29 8.24 -0.19 -7.56
CA HIS A 29 8.22 0.49 -8.85
C HIS A 29 7.24 -0.10 -9.85
N CYS A 30 6.72 -1.29 -9.58
CA CYS A 30 5.87 -2.02 -10.53
C CYS A 30 4.43 -2.11 -10.05
N LEU A 31 3.79 -0.96 -9.82
CA LEU A 31 2.43 -0.94 -9.30
C LEU A 31 1.36 -1.44 -10.28
N GLY A 32 1.69 -1.53 -11.54
CA GLY A 32 0.80 -2.11 -12.54
C GLY A 32 0.98 -3.61 -12.73
N CYS A 33 1.99 -4.21 -12.10
CA CYS A 33 2.28 -5.63 -12.24
C CYS A 33 1.30 -6.48 -11.42
N PRO A 34 0.66 -7.51 -12.01
CA PRO A 34 -0.27 -8.36 -11.27
C PRO A 34 0.33 -8.97 -10.00
N HIS A 35 1.63 -9.28 -10.02
CA HIS A 35 2.31 -9.85 -8.86
C HIS A 35 2.32 -8.85 -7.70
N SER A 36 2.73 -7.62 -7.95
CA SER A 36 2.78 -6.57 -6.93
C SER A 36 1.39 -6.21 -6.42
N ARG A 37 0.41 -6.15 -7.33
CA ARG A 37 -0.96 -5.80 -6.95
C ARG A 37 -1.62 -6.88 -6.13
N GLY A 38 -1.16 -8.14 -6.23
CA GLY A 38 -1.69 -9.24 -5.44
C GLY A 38 -1.12 -9.37 -4.04
N GLU A 39 -0.10 -8.57 -3.70
CA GLU A 39 0.53 -8.63 -2.40
C GLU A 39 -0.24 -7.81 -1.35
N SER A 40 -0.15 -8.25 -0.08
CA SER A 40 -0.64 -7.45 1.04
C SER A 40 0.39 -6.39 1.38
N ILE A 41 -0.02 -5.38 2.15
CA ILE A 41 0.90 -4.36 2.62
C ILE A 41 2.02 -5.00 3.45
N GLU A 42 1.69 -5.95 4.32
CA GLU A 42 2.68 -6.63 5.15
C GLU A 42 3.73 -7.35 4.30
N ALA A 43 3.29 -8.09 3.28
CA ALA A 43 4.21 -8.84 2.42
C ALA A 43 5.15 -7.89 1.67
N ALA A 44 4.63 -6.80 1.14
CA ALA A 44 5.42 -5.82 0.41
C ALA A 44 6.43 -5.11 1.32
N CYS A 45 5.99 -4.71 2.51
CA CYS A 45 6.88 -4.04 3.46
C CYS A 45 7.97 -4.95 3.97
N ASP A 46 7.67 -6.23 4.13
CA ASP A 46 8.66 -7.22 4.56
C ASP A 46 9.79 -7.34 3.52
N VAL A 47 9.43 -7.42 2.24
CA VAL A 47 10.41 -7.49 1.16
C VAL A 47 11.28 -6.23 1.09
N HIS A 48 10.69 -5.05 1.31
CA HIS A 48 11.41 -3.78 1.20
C HIS A 48 11.99 -3.28 2.51
N GLY A 49 11.85 -4.04 3.59
CA GLY A 49 12.42 -3.67 4.88
C GLY A 49 11.76 -2.45 5.51
N THR A 50 10.48 -2.24 5.25
CA THR A 50 9.73 -1.09 5.72
C THR A 50 8.71 -1.50 6.78
N ASP A 51 8.38 -0.58 7.69
CA ASP A 51 7.39 -0.82 8.74
C ASP A 51 5.98 -0.81 8.15
N ALA A 52 5.32 -1.97 8.15
CA ALA A 52 3.97 -2.10 7.62
C ALA A 52 2.95 -1.29 8.43
N ASP A 53 3.10 -1.27 9.75
CA ASP A 53 2.17 -0.52 10.61
C ASP A 53 2.21 0.97 10.32
N LEU A 54 3.40 1.50 10.08
CA LEU A 54 3.56 2.91 9.75
C LEU A 54 2.93 3.25 8.40
N LEU A 55 3.12 2.38 7.42
CA LEU A 55 2.54 2.58 6.08
C LEU A 55 1.01 2.53 6.14
N VAL A 56 0.47 1.57 6.88
CA VAL A 56 -0.97 1.46 7.10
C VAL A 56 -1.52 2.73 7.72
N GLU A 57 -0.85 3.25 8.76
CA GLU A 57 -1.26 4.47 9.43
C GLU A 57 -1.28 5.67 8.47
N LYS A 58 -0.25 5.81 7.65
CA LYS A 58 -0.17 6.89 6.67
C LYS A 58 -1.31 6.84 5.65
N ILE A 59 -1.58 5.65 5.13
CA ILE A 59 -2.62 5.49 4.12
C ILE A 59 -4.00 5.75 4.72
N ASN A 60 -4.26 5.23 5.92
CA ASN A 60 -5.54 5.49 6.59
C ASN A 60 -5.75 6.97 6.85
N ALA A 61 -4.72 7.67 7.30
CA ALA A 61 -4.79 9.11 7.53
C ALA A 61 -5.08 9.87 6.23
N PHE A 62 -4.43 9.47 5.14
CA PHE A 62 -4.66 10.08 3.84
C PHE A 62 -6.10 9.89 3.38
N LEU A 63 -6.62 8.68 3.48
CA LEU A 63 -7.98 8.38 3.04
C LEU A 63 -9.04 9.05 3.93
N ALA A 64 -8.74 9.21 5.22
CA ALA A 64 -9.66 9.86 6.16
C ALA A 64 -9.78 11.36 5.88
N ASN A 65 -8.79 11.96 5.26
CA ASN A 65 -8.76 13.39 4.98
C ASN A 65 -9.30 13.77 3.59
N LYS A 66 -9.85 12.81 2.88
CA LYS A 66 -10.40 13.07 1.54
C LYS A 66 -11.84 13.53 1.54
#